data_cbfd603e0e8d5880f9cccb09a3dcd720
#
_entry.id   cbfd603e0e8d5880f9cccb09a3dcd720
#
_cell.length_a   1.000
_cell.length_b   1.000
_cell.length_c   1.000
_cell.angle_alpha   90.00
_cell.angle_beta   90.00
_cell.angle_gamma   90.00
#
_symmetry.space_group_name_H-M   'P 1'
#
loop_
_entity.id
_entity.type
_entity.pdbx_description
1 polymer ?
#
loop_
_entity_poly.entity_id
_entity_poly.type
_entity_poly.pdbx_seq_one_letter_code
_entity_poly.pdbx_strand_id
1 'polypeptide(L)'
;MKFTLSPSKLNVLRECPRCFYDINMNGIARPRGPFPSLPGGIDIVMKKYLANYCGSLPPILTGEVPGKLYADAAKLKRWQFWRTAPMFEDKGLDVAVYGAIDNLLVQVDNSVDPLDVKTKGSEPKTDGSEYYQLQMDIYNLLFSVNGFKVNNRAFLLYLYPALACEEINTIKEEMPADQIVMLFKRKVFEIKCSTDRARETIKTAVDILNGPRPESSPDCEYCNWLNLTTGIK
;
A
#
# COMPACT_ATOMS: atom_id res chain seq x y z
N MET A 1 -11.27 -21.18 -0.85
CA MET A 1 -11.51 -20.10 0.14
C MET A 1 -12.73 -19.32 -0.25
N LYS A 2 -13.68 -19.18 0.67
CA LYS A 2 -14.95 -18.45 0.48
C LYS A 2 -14.70 -16.94 0.24
N PHE A 3 -13.77 -16.37 0.98
CA PHE A 3 -13.46 -14.95 0.88
C PHE A 3 -12.06 -14.71 0.35
N THR A 4 -11.92 -13.69 -0.50
CA THR A 4 -10.61 -13.22 -0.99
C THR A 4 -10.48 -11.74 -0.69
N LEU A 5 -9.53 -11.40 0.20
CA LEU A 5 -9.34 -10.06 0.73
C LEU A 5 -7.98 -9.49 0.30
N SER A 6 -7.84 -8.18 0.42
CA SER A 6 -6.61 -7.43 0.18
C SER A 6 -6.54 -6.23 1.13
N PRO A 7 -5.38 -5.59 1.32
CA PRO A 7 -5.27 -4.38 2.15
C PRO A 7 -6.29 -3.30 1.76
N SER A 8 -6.51 -3.08 0.46
CA SER A 8 -7.48 -2.09 -0.01
C SER A 8 -8.93 -2.45 0.34
N LYS A 9 -9.32 -3.73 0.26
CA LYS A 9 -10.65 -4.18 0.71
C LYS A 9 -10.80 -4.01 2.23
N LEU A 10 -9.78 -4.36 3.00
CA LEU A 10 -9.79 -4.22 4.45
C LEU A 10 -9.78 -2.73 4.90
N ASN A 11 -9.20 -1.83 4.11
CA ASN A 11 -9.34 -0.39 4.37
C ASN A 11 -10.79 0.08 4.21
N VAL A 12 -11.56 -0.46 3.24
CA VAL A 12 -13.00 -0.16 3.14
C VAL A 12 -13.75 -0.60 4.40
N LEU A 13 -13.37 -1.73 5.02
CA LEU A 13 -13.95 -2.14 6.31
C LEU A 13 -13.73 -1.11 7.41
N ARG A 14 -12.52 -0.56 7.51
CA ARG A 14 -12.20 0.48 8.49
C ARG A 14 -13.01 1.76 8.27
N GLU A 15 -13.27 2.12 7.04
CA GLU A 15 -14.09 3.28 6.71
C GLU A 15 -15.58 3.03 6.94
N CYS A 16 -16.11 1.89 6.48
CA CYS A 16 -17.52 1.56 6.60
C CYS A 16 -17.77 0.04 6.46
N PRO A 17 -18.20 -0.64 7.53
CA PRO A 17 -18.49 -2.07 7.51
C PRO A 17 -19.57 -2.45 6.48
N ARG A 18 -20.61 -1.61 6.31
CA ARG A 18 -21.66 -1.83 5.30
C ARG A 18 -21.10 -1.84 3.89
N CYS A 19 -20.29 -0.85 3.52
CA CYS A 19 -19.65 -0.81 2.20
C CYS A 19 -18.74 -2.02 1.98
N PHE A 20 -17.99 -2.44 2.98
CA PHE A 20 -17.15 -3.64 2.91
C PHE A 20 -17.98 -4.90 2.69
N TYR A 21 -19.09 -5.06 3.42
CA TYR A 21 -20.03 -6.17 3.25
C TYR A 21 -20.61 -6.16 1.83
N ASP A 22 -21.16 -5.04 1.39
CA ASP A 22 -21.82 -4.91 0.10
C ASP A 22 -20.88 -5.20 -1.08
N ILE A 23 -19.63 -4.76 -1.02
CA ILE A 23 -18.61 -5.07 -2.04
C ILE A 23 -18.35 -6.59 -2.13
N ASN A 24 -18.26 -7.28 -1.01
CA ASN A 24 -17.81 -8.66 -0.98
C ASN A 24 -18.99 -9.67 -1.11
N MET A 25 -20.17 -9.31 -0.62
CA MET A 25 -21.34 -10.20 -0.60
C MET A 25 -22.35 -9.89 -1.70
N ASN A 26 -22.56 -8.62 -2.01
CA ASN A 26 -23.59 -8.16 -2.93
C ASN A 26 -23.04 -7.66 -4.28
N GLY A 27 -21.71 -7.58 -4.43
CA GLY A 27 -21.07 -7.04 -5.64
C GLY A 27 -21.28 -5.54 -5.85
N ILE A 28 -21.76 -4.82 -4.83
CA ILE A 28 -22.06 -3.38 -4.90
C ILE A 28 -20.81 -2.60 -4.49
N ALA A 29 -20.08 -2.08 -5.46
CA ALA A 29 -18.90 -1.27 -5.22
C ALA A 29 -19.25 0.22 -5.15
N ARG A 30 -18.51 0.96 -4.32
CA ARG A 30 -18.55 2.43 -4.37
C ARG A 30 -18.15 2.92 -5.77
N PRO A 31 -18.75 3.98 -6.30
CA PRO A 31 -18.31 4.61 -7.54
C PRO A 31 -16.83 4.97 -7.45
N ARG A 32 -16.09 4.66 -8.50
CA ARG A 32 -14.69 5.08 -8.58
C ARG A 32 -14.63 6.50 -9.10
N GLY A 33 -13.87 7.36 -8.41
CA GLY A 33 -13.47 8.65 -8.96
C GLY A 33 -12.54 8.52 -10.17
N PRO A 34 -12.18 9.64 -10.80
CA PRO A 34 -11.16 9.63 -11.87
C PRO A 34 -9.87 8.97 -11.38
N PHE A 35 -9.30 8.10 -12.21
CA PHE A 35 -8.05 7.42 -11.84
C PHE A 35 -6.91 8.43 -11.79
N PRO A 36 -6.16 8.54 -10.68
CA PRO A 36 -5.03 9.45 -10.56
C PRO A 36 -3.85 8.94 -11.39
N SER A 37 -3.82 9.25 -12.69
CA SER A 37 -2.85 8.71 -13.64
C SER A 37 -1.41 9.12 -13.35
N LEU A 38 -1.18 10.35 -12.88
CA LEU A 38 0.17 10.83 -12.56
C LEU A 38 0.84 10.04 -11.42
N PRO A 39 0.21 9.81 -10.26
CA PRO A 39 0.74 8.91 -9.24
C PRO A 39 1.05 7.50 -9.77
N GLY A 40 0.18 6.94 -10.60
CA GLY A 40 0.41 5.64 -11.24
C GLY A 40 1.62 5.63 -12.18
N GLY A 41 1.83 6.70 -12.93
CA GLY A 41 3.02 6.89 -13.77
C GLY A 41 4.31 6.96 -12.95
N ILE A 42 4.30 7.72 -11.86
CA ILE A 42 5.44 7.83 -10.94
C ILE A 42 5.75 6.47 -10.29
N ASP A 43 4.74 5.71 -9.88
CA ASP A 43 4.91 4.36 -9.32
C ASP A 43 5.65 3.43 -10.32
N ILE A 44 5.26 3.44 -11.60
CA ILE A 44 5.92 2.64 -12.63
C ILE A 44 7.39 3.04 -12.79
N VAL A 45 7.68 4.34 -12.84
CA VAL A 45 9.06 4.86 -12.95
C VAL A 45 9.88 4.45 -11.74
N MET A 46 9.33 4.58 -10.53
CA MET A 46 10.03 4.21 -9.29
C MET A 46 10.30 2.71 -9.19
N LYS A 47 9.36 1.86 -9.58
CA LYS A 47 9.59 0.41 -9.63
C LYS A 47 10.74 0.06 -10.57
N LYS A 48 10.82 0.69 -11.75
CA LYS A 48 11.94 0.52 -12.69
C LYS A 48 13.26 1.03 -12.10
N TYR A 49 13.24 2.21 -11.47
CA TYR A 49 14.43 2.77 -10.83
C TYR A 49 14.95 1.85 -9.73
N LEU A 50 14.11 1.41 -8.81
CA LEU A 50 14.49 0.52 -7.71
C LEU A 50 14.97 -0.85 -8.22
N ALA A 51 14.42 -1.36 -9.32
CA ALA A 51 14.85 -2.63 -9.92
C ALA A 51 16.32 -2.63 -10.36
N ASN A 52 16.90 -1.46 -10.71
CA ASN A 52 18.31 -1.35 -11.04
C ASN A 52 19.22 -1.55 -9.83
N TYR A 53 18.68 -1.56 -8.62
CA TYR A 53 19.44 -1.68 -7.37
C TYR A 53 19.12 -2.97 -6.60
N CYS A 54 18.55 -3.99 -7.26
CA CYS A 54 18.33 -5.30 -6.63
C CYS A 54 19.64 -5.85 -6.03
N GLY A 55 19.61 -6.25 -4.76
CA GLY A 55 20.79 -6.69 -4.01
C GLY A 55 21.70 -5.58 -3.47
N SER A 56 21.37 -4.33 -3.70
CA SER A 56 22.07 -3.14 -3.20
C SER A 56 21.11 -2.09 -2.66
N LEU A 57 21.60 -0.92 -2.29
CA LEU A 57 20.76 0.18 -1.83
C LEU A 57 20.93 1.39 -2.77
N PRO A 58 19.84 1.96 -3.34
CA PRO A 58 19.94 3.14 -4.18
C PRO A 58 20.32 4.38 -3.36
N PRO A 59 20.94 5.40 -3.98
CA PRO A 59 21.33 6.64 -3.30
C PRO A 59 20.20 7.30 -2.50
N ILE A 60 18.97 7.26 -3.03
CA ILE A 60 17.79 7.84 -2.37
C ILE A 60 17.39 7.14 -1.06
N LEU A 61 17.90 5.95 -0.78
CA LEU A 61 17.61 5.18 0.44
C LEU A 61 18.83 5.05 1.34
N THR A 62 20.02 5.43 0.87
CA THR A 62 21.27 5.35 1.65
C THR A 62 21.20 6.25 2.87
N GLY A 63 21.46 5.66 4.06
CA GLY A 63 21.34 6.34 5.34
C GLY A 63 19.92 6.51 5.88
N GLU A 64 18.89 6.14 5.10
CA GLU A 64 17.48 6.27 5.49
C GLU A 64 16.86 4.95 5.93
N VAL A 65 17.28 3.84 5.34
CA VAL A 65 16.79 2.50 5.67
C VAL A 65 17.96 1.56 5.90
N PRO A 66 17.81 0.55 6.74
CA PRO A 66 18.83 -0.50 6.89
C PRO A 66 18.70 -1.55 5.79
N GLY A 67 19.78 -2.35 5.60
CA GLY A 67 19.77 -3.49 4.70
C GLY A 67 19.97 -3.14 3.23
N LYS A 68 19.44 -3.98 2.35
CA LYS A 68 19.54 -3.88 0.88
C LYS A 68 18.19 -4.25 0.26
N LEU A 69 17.92 -3.76 -0.94
CA LEU A 69 16.76 -4.20 -1.70
C LEU A 69 16.87 -5.69 -2.03
N TYR A 70 15.72 -6.36 -2.10
CA TYR A 70 15.64 -7.78 -2.43
C TYR A 70 16.34 -8.10 -3.74
N ALA A 71 17.20 -9.12 -3.75
CA ALA A 71 18.12 -9.37 -4.86
C ALA A 71 17.46 -10.04 -6.08
N ASP A 72 16.43 -10.88 -5.86
CA ASP A 72 15.75 -11.59 -6.94
C ASP A 72 14.70 -10.70 -7.61
N ALA A 73 15.14 -9.96 -8.64
CA ALA A 73 14.29 -9.05 -9.41
C ALA A 73 13.09 -9.76 -10.08
N ALA A 74 13.27 -11.01 -10.52
CA ALA A 74 12.20 -11.77 -11.17
C ALA A 74 11.08 -12.14 -10.18
N LYS A 75 11.48 -12.59 -8.99
CA LYS A 75 10.54 -12.88 -7.89
C LYS A 75 9.85 -11.64 -7.38
N LEU A 76 10.60 -10.54 -7.20
CA LEU A 76 10.04 -9.24 -6.82
C LEU A 76 8.99 -8.77 -7.83
N LYS A 77 9.29 -8.83 -9.14
CA LYS A 77 8.34 -8.46 -10.19
C LYS A 77 7.03 -9.27 -10.12
N ARG A 78 7.10 -10.55 -9.77
CA ARG A 78 5.90 -11.37 -9.53
C ARG A 78 5.11 -10.88 -8.31
N TRP A 79 5.77 -10.49 -7.25
CA TRP A 79 5.13 -9.98 -6.04
C TRP A 79 4.49 -8.60 -6.21
N GLN A 80 4.95 -7.82 -7.18
CA GLN A 80 4.34 -6.53 -7.55
C GLN A 80 3.03 -6.69 -8.33
N PHE A 81 2.66 -7.89 -8.74
CA PHE A 81 1.43 -8.15 -9.47
C PHE A 81 0.44 -8.95 -8.61
N TRP A 82 -0.77 -8.43 -8.44
CA TRP A 82 -1.74 -8.96 -7.48
C TRP A 82 -2.08 -10.46 -7.65
N ARG A 83 -2.06 -11.00 -8.89
CA ARG A 83 -2.33 -12.43 -9.15
C ARG A 83 -1.20 -13.37 -8.71
N THR A 84 -0.01 -12.87 -8.56
CA THR A 84 1.18 -13.63 -8.17
C THR A 84 1.85 -13.08 -6.92
N ALA A 85 1.17 -12.15 -6.24
CA ALA A 85 1.59 -11.58 -4.97
C ALA A 85 1.64 -12.63 -3.85
N PRO A 86 2.39 -12.37 -2.77
CA PRO A 86 2.35 -13.20 -1.58
C PRO A 86 0.93 -13.32 -1.05
N MET A 87 0.57 -14.52 -0.60
CA MET A 87 -0.76 -14.86 -0.13
C MET A 87 -0.69 -15.57 1.22
N PHE A 88 -1.68 -15.30 2.06
CA PHE A 88 -1.98 -16.01 3.29
C PHE A 88 -3.33 -16.69 3.13
N GLU A 89 -3.39 -17.97 3.44
CA GLU A 89 -4.63 -18.75 3.47
C GLU A 89 -4.90 -19.25 4.89
N ASP A 90 -6.09 -18.98 5.38
CA ASP A 90 -6.60 -19.53 6.63
C ASP A 90 -7.81 -20.43 6.34
N LYS A 91 -7.58 -21.75 6.47
CA LYS A 91 -8.61 -22.75 6.21
C LYS A 91 -9.70 -22.77 7.30
N GLY A 92 -9.36 -22.36 8.53
CA GLY A 92 -10.32 -22.27 9.64
C GLY A 92 -11.30 -21.13 9.45
N LEU A 93 -10.83 -20.01 8.92
CA LEU A 93 -11.65 -18.86 8.59
C LEU A 93 -12.19 -18.88 7.14
N ASP A 94 -11.77 -19.85 6.34
CA ASP A 94 -12.10 -19.96 4.90
C ASP A 94 -11.82 -18.67 4.11
N VAL A 95 -10.66 -18.05 4.36
CA VAL A 95 -10.23 -16.78 3.78
C VAL A 95 -8.84 -16.86 3.16
N ALA A 96 -8.66 -16.21 2.02
CA ALA A 96 -7.37 -15.90 1.44
C ALA A 96 -7.13 -14.38 1.46
N VAL A 97 -5.91 -13.98 1.83
CA VAL A 97 -5.49 -12.57 1.82
C VAL A 97 -4.23 -12.45 0.97
N TYR A 98 -4.23 -11.53 0.03
CA TYR A 98 -3.09 -11.26 -0.83
C TYR A 98 -2.71 -9.77 -0.80
N GLY A 99 -1.45 -9.47 -1.10
CA GLY A 99 -0.98 -8.09 -1.16
C GLY A 99 0.21 -7.93 -2.11
N ALA A 100 0.04 -7.16 -3.16
CA ALA A 100 1.13 -6.76 -4.03
C ALA A 100 1.99 -5.71 -3.31
N ILE A 101 3.31 -5.93 -3.28
CA ILE A 101 4.28 -5.03 -2.64
C ILE A 101 5.05 -4.24 -3.68
N ASP A 102 5.58 -3.08 -3.32
CA ASP A 102 6.46 -2.33 -4.22
C ASP A 102 7.89 -2.84 -4.16
N ASN A 103 8.41 -3.06 -2.95
CA ASN A 103 9.75 -3.61 -2.75
C ASN A 103 9.89 -4.27 -1.36
N LEU A 104 11.04 -4.89 -1.13
CA LEU A 104 11.39 -5.56 0.11
C LEU A 104 12.86 -5.26 0.46
N LEU A 105 13.13 -4.91 1.69
CA LEU A 105 14.47 -4.77 2.25
C LEU A 105 14.88 -6.08 2.91
N VAL A 106 16.12 -6.49 2.71
CA VAL A 106 16.73 -7.66 3.34
C VAL A 106 17.84 -7.18 4.26
N GLN A 107 17.76 -7.59 5.52
CA GLN A 107 18.71 -7.24 6.55
C GLN A 107 19.92 -8.19 6.56
N VAL A 108 20.95 -7.85 7.33
CA VAL A 108 22.18 -8.67 7.49
C VAL A 108 21.85 -10.07 8.05
N ASP A 109 20.84 -10.18 8.90
CA ASP A 109 20.37 -11.43 9.50
C ASP A 109 19.31 -12.17 8.65
N ASN A 110 19.17 -11.79 7.39
CA ASN A 110 18.18 -12.28 6.42
C ASN A 110 16.71 -12.04 6.83
N SER A 111 16.45 -11.22 7.83
CA SER A 111 15.11 -10.75 8.08
C SER A 111 14.70 -9.73 7.02
N VAL A 112 13.39 -9.55 6.85
CA VAL A 112 12.85 -8.68 5.79
C VAL A 112 11.92 -7.62 6.33
N ASP A 113 11.94 -6.46 5.66
CA ASP A 113 11.08 -5.33 5.93
C ASP A 113 10.42 -4.87 4.62
N PRO A 114 9.09 -4.82 4.51
CA PRO A 114 8.41 -4.24 3.36
C PRO A 114 8.79 -2.76 3.15
N LEU A 115 8.98 -2.38 1.89
CA LEU A 115 9.18 -0.99 1.46
C LEU A 115 8.10 -0.64 0.45
N ASP A 116 7.34 0.39 0.74
CA ASP A 116 6.22 0.81 -0.09
C ASP A 116 6.41 2.27 -0.52
N VAL A 117 6.18 2.57 -1.81
CA VAL A 117 6.37 3.89 -2.40
C VAL A 117 5.05 4.63 -2.43
N LYS A 118 5.07 5.85 -1.93
CA LYS A 118 3.91 6.74 -1.92
C LYS A 118 4.24 8.06 -2.60
N THR A 119 3.29 8.60 -3.34
CA THR A 119 3.40 9.94 -3.93
C THR A 119 2.47 10.90 -3.20
N LYS A 120 2.93 12.13 -2.98
CA LYS A 120 2.16 13.18 -2.35
C LYS A 120 2.41 14.53 -3.07
N GLY A 121 1.41 15.40 -3.11
CA GLY A 121 1.54 16.72 -3.75
C GLY A 121 2.37 17.73 -2.94
N SER A 122 2.71 17.43 -1.69
CA SER A 122 3.52 18.25 -0.80
C SER A 122 4.28 17.40 0.20
N GLU A 123 5.21 17.98 0.92
CA GLU A 123 5.95 17.27 1.96
C GLU A 123 5.00 16.61 2.98
N PRO A 124 5.18 15.31 3.28
CA PRO A 124 4.37 14.64 4.28
C PRO A 124 4.67 15.18 5.68
N LYS A 125 3.62 15.59 6.41
CA LYS A 125 3.72 16.10 7.79
C LYS A 125 3.74 14.98 8.83
N THR A 126 3.13 13.85 8.52
CA THR A 126 3.05 12.66 9.35
C THR A 126 3.59 11.45 8.61
N ASP A 127 3.82 10.35 9.31
CA ASP A 127 4.27 9.09 8.74
C ASP A 127 3.19 8.40 7.88
N GLY A 128 1.93 8.88 7.96
CA GLY A 128 0.80 8.30 7.24
C GLY A 128 0.30 6.96 7.81
N SER A 129 0.73 6.58 9.03
CA SER A 129 0.30 5.35 9.69
C SER A 129 -1.23 5.26 9.82
N GLU A 130 -1.91 6.39 10.01
CA GLU A 130 -3.37 6.47 10.02
C GLU A 130 -4.04 5.88 8.77
N TYR A 131 -3.36 5.90 7.60
CA TYR A 131 -3.87 5.35 6.34
C TYR A 131 -3.25 4.01 5.98
N TYR A 132 -1.95 3.84 6.24
CA TYR A 132 -1.16 2.73 5.69
C TYR A 132 -0.80 1.65 6.70
N GLN A 133 -1.10 1.84 7.99
CA GLN A 133 -0.77 0.89 9.05
C GLN A 133 -1.26 -0.52 8.73
N LEU A 134 -2.53 -0.66 8.36
CA LEU A 134 -3.11 -1.97 8.05
C LEU A 134 -2.44 -2.62 6.85
N GLN A 135 -2.10 -1.85 5.82
CA GLN A 135 -1.37 -2.36 4.65
C GLN A 135 0.00 -2.92 5.05
N MET A 136 0.74 -2.19 5.89
CA MET A 136 2.06 -2.61 6.36
C MET A 136 2.00 -3.81 7.29
N ASP A 137 1.00 -3.90 8.15
CA ASP A 137 0.75 -5.06 8.99
C ASP A 137 0.47 -6.32 8.15
N ILE A 138 -0.40 -6.19 7.14
CA ILE A 138 -0.72 -7.28 6.22
C ILE A 138 0.53 -7.72 5.46
N TYR A 139 1.36 -6.80 4.96
CA TYR A 139 2.60 -7.18 4.26
C TYR A 139 3.55 -7.96 5.17
N ASN A 140 3.73 -7.55 6.44
CA ASN A 140 4.51 -8.31 7.41
C ASN A 140 3.92 -9.71 7.64
N LEU A 141 2.59 -9.83 7.79
CA LEU A 141 1.94 -11.13 7.92
C LEU A 141 2.19 -12.00 6.68
N LEU A 142 2.00 -11.47 5.47
CA LEU A 142 2.20 -12.20 4.23
C LEU A 142 3.62 -12.76 4.12
N PHE A 143 4.65 -11.98 4.44
CA PHE A 143 6.02 -12.46 4.42
C PHE A 143 6.30 -13.47 5.52
N SER A 144 5.80 -13.25 6.73
CA SER A 144 5.96 -14.18 7.86
C SER A 144 5.41 -15.58 7.54
N VAL A 145 4.20 -15.68 6.99
CA VAL A 145 3.57 -16.97 6.66
C VAL A 145 4.18 -17.64 5.42
N ASN A 146 4.87 -16.88 4.57
CA ASN A 146 5.61 -17.42 3.42
C ASN A 146 7.08 -17.73 3.74
N GLY A 147 7.42 -17.88 5.03
CA GLY A 147 8.71 -18.39 5.49
C GLY A 147 9.82 -17.38 5.63
N PHE A 148 9.51 -16.08 5.57
CA PHE A 148 10.48 -15.02 5.84
C PHE A 148 10.48 -14.65 7.33
N LYS A 149 11.65 -14.37 7.88
CA LYS A 149 11.78 -13.71 9.18
C LYS A 149 11.45 -12.23 9.01
N VAL A 150 10.45 -11.73 9.71
CA VAL A 150 10.03 -10.32 9.66
C VAL A 150 10.43 -9.58 10.94
N ASN A 151 10.69 -8.28 10.85
CA ASN A 151 11.06 -7.45 12.01
C ASN A 151 9.87 -6.71 12.61
N ASN A 152 8.65 -6.98 12.19
CA ASN A 152 7.45 -6.23 12.57
C ASN A 152 7.60 -4.73 12.34
N ARG A 153 8.21 -4.37 11.22
CA ARG A 153 8.31 -2.99 10.72
C ARG A 153 8.21 -2.97 9.20
N ALA A 154 7.95 -1.82 8.65
CA ALA A 154 7.97 -1.52 7.23
C ALA A 154 8.46 -0.09 7.00
N PHE A 155 8.75 0.27 5.76
CA PHE A 155 9.17 1.60 5.40
C PHE A 155 8.25 2.19 4.34
N LEU A 156 7.85 3.45 4.53
CA LEU A 156 7.14 4.25 3.54
C LEU A 156 8.11 5.27 2.93
N LEU A 157 8.38 5.12 1.63
CA LEU A 157 9.14 6.08 0.84
C LEU A 157 8.17 7.05 0.17
N TYR A 158 8.08 8.26 0.69
CA TYR A 158 7.31 9.32 0.07
C TYR A 158 8.12 10.09 -0.96
N LEU A 159 7.51 10.31 -2.12
CA LEU A 159 7.99 11.23 -3.15
C LEU A 159 7.04 12.41 -3.26
N TYR A 160 7.58 13.62 -3.24
CA TYR A 160 6.81 14.84 -3.36
C TYR A 160 7.58 15.89 -4.17
N PRO A 161 6.89 16.80 -4.91
CA PRO A 161 7.57 17.82 -5.69
C PRO A 161 8.41 18.75 -4.81
N ALA A 162 9.60 19.10 -5.28
CA ALA A 162 10.38 20.19 -4.71
C ALA A 162 9.71 21.51 -5.08
N LEU A 163 9.19 22.24 -4.11
CA LEU A 163 8.47 23.50 -4.35
C LEU A 163 9.40 24.73 -4.38
N ALA A 164 10.71 24.56 -4.21
CA ALA A 164 11.67 25.66 -4.18
C ALA A 164 12.04 26.09 -5.61
N CYS A 165 11.67 27.31 -5.97
CA CYS A 165 11.97 27.90 -7.28
C CYS A 165 13.49 28.01 -7.58
N GLU A 166 14.33 28.09 -6.56
CA GLU A 166 15.79 28.23 -6.70
C GLU A 166 16.44 26.99 -7.33
N GLU A 167 15.93 25.78 -7.02
CA GLU A 167 16.44 24.52 -7.59
C GLU A 167 16.02 24.34 -9.06
N ILE A 168 14.94 24.98 -9.50
CA ILE A 168 14.43 24.90 -10.88
C ILE A 168 15.24 25.80 -11.82
N ASN A 169 15.79 26.89 -11.31
CA ASN A 169 16.54 27.85 -12.13
C ASN A 169 17.88 27.29 -12.64
N THR A 170 18.45 26.28 -11.98
CA THR A 170 19.71 25.64 -12.39
C THR A 170 19.57 24.64 -13.55
N ILE A 171 18.34 24.28 -13.95
CA ILE A 171 18.08 23.27 -14.98
C ILE A 171 17.73 23.91 -16.34
N LYS A 172 17.76 25.24 -16.43
CA LYS A 172 17.20 26.00 -17.58
C LYS A 172 17.96 25.85 -18.90
N GLU A 173 19.21 25.42 -18.93
CA GLU A 173 20.08 25.75 -20.08
C GLU A 173 20.19 24.66 -21.15
N GLU A 174 19.70 23.42 -20.96
CA GLU A 174 19.92 22.33 -21.91
C GLU A 174 18.71 21.42 -22.19
N MET A 175 17.50 21.88 -21.96
CA MET A 175 16.34 21.03 -22.17
C MET A 175 15.70 21.21 -23.55
N PRO A 176 15.33 20.10 -24.22
CA PRO A 176 14.46 20.17 -25.40
C PRO A 176 13.18 20.95 -25.09
N ALA A 177 12.69 21.70 -26.08
CA ALA A 177 11.53 22.60 -25.91
C ALA A 177 10.20 21.87 -25.56
N ASP A 178 10.16 20.54 -25.76
CA ASP A 178 9.04 19.66 -25.49
C ASP A 178 9.16 18.88 -24.15
N GLN A 179 10.18 19.22 -23.33
CA GLN A 179 10.44 18.53 -22.07
C GLN A 179 10.40 19.48 -20.87
N ILE A 180 9.99 18.96 -19.73
CA ILE A 180 10.04 19.63 -18.43
C ILE A 180 10.66 18.68 -17.41
N VAL A 181 11.68 19.14 -16.66
CA VAL A 181 12.20 18.41 -15.51
C VAL A 181 11.43 18.84 -14.25
N MET A 182 10.93 17.86 -13.54
CA MET A 182 10.33 18.06 -12.22
C MET A 182 11.22 17.39 -11.17
N LEU A 183 11.67 18.18 -10.20
CA LEU A 183 12.43 17.67 -9.08
C LEU A 183 11.48 17.11 -8.01
N PHE A 184 11.76 15.90 -7.55
CA PHE A 184 11.09 15.29 -6.42
C PHE A 184 12.06 15.16 -5.24
N LYS A 185 11.60 15.56 -4.08
CA LYS A 185 12.21 15.26 -2.78
C LYS A 185 11.64 13.95 -2.25
N ARG A 186 12.36 13.35 -1.32
CA ARG A 186 11.95 12.13 -0.64
C ARG A 186 11.86 12.35 0.87
N LYS A 187 11.02 11.55 1.51
CA LYS A 187 11.00 11.38 2.96
C LYS A 187 10.70 9.94 3.26
N VAL A 188 11.42 9.36 4.20
CA VAL A 188 11.23 7.96 4.60
C VAL A 188 10.73 7.92 6.03
N PHE A 189 9.74 7.06 6.27
CA PHE A 189 9.22 6.79 7.60
C PHE A 189 9.28 5.30 7.89
N GLU A 190 9.72 4.95 9.09
CA GLU A 190 9.58 3.60 9.64
C GLU A 190 8.21 3.45 10.28
N ILE A 191 7.51 2.37 9.95
CA ILE A 191 6.20 2.01 10.51
C ILE A 191 6.35 0.75 11.35
N LYS A 192 6.01 0.82 12.63
CA LYS A 192 5.93 -0.36 13.50
C LYS A 192 4.72 -1.21 13.13
N CYS A 193 4.95 -2.47 12.79
CA CYS A 193 3.95 -3.41 12.32
C CYS A 193 3.61 -4.47 13.36
N SER A 194 2.45 -5.12 13.17
CA SER A 194 2.01 -6.25 14.00
C SER A 194 1.26 -7.26 13.14
N THR A 195 1.80 -8.47 13.06
CA THR A 195 1.15 -9.61 12.42
C THR A 195 -0.12 -10.03 13.16
N ASP A 196 -0.18 -9.83 14.48
CA ASP A 196 -1.36 -10.15 15.29
C ASP A 196 -2.50 -9.18 14.99
N ARG A 197 -2.22 -7.87 14.90
CA ARG A 197 -3.21 -6.87 14.50
C ARG A 197 -3.75 -7.14 13.10
N ALA A 198 -2.90 -7.61 12.16
CA ALA A 198 -3.33 -8.04 10.84
C ALA A 198 -4.30 -9.23 10.92
N ARG A 199 -3.96 -10.27 11.71
CA ARG A 199 -4.82 -11.46 11.90
C ARG A 199 -6.15 -11.11 12.54
N GLU A 200 -6.14 -10.26 13.57
CA GLU A 200 -7.35 -9.80 14.24
C GLU A 200 -8.27 -9.03 13.28
N THR A 201 -7.71 -8.15 12.44
CA THR A 201 -8.48 -7.43 11.42
C THR A 201 -9.07 -8.39 10.39
N ILE A 202 -8.33 -9.40 9.95
CA ILE A 202 -8.83 -10.43 9.01
C ILE A 202 -9.98 -11.22 9.65
N LYS A 203 -9.83 -11.63 10.91
CA LYS A 203 -10.89 -12.33 11.65
C LYS A 203 -12.16 -11.49 11.74
N THR A 204 -12.03 -10.24 12.17
CA THR A 204 -13.15 -9.29 12.22
C THR A 204 -13.83 -9.14 10.85
N ALA A 205 -13.05 -9.05 9.77
CA ALA A 205 -13.59 -8.98 8.42
C ALA A 205 -14.43 -10.22 8.06
N VAL A 206 -13.94 -11.41 8.39
CA VAL A 206 -14.65 -12.67 8.13
C VAL A 206 -15.90 -12.79 9.00
N ASP A 207 -15.84 -12.40 10.27
CA ASP A 207 -17.00 -12.41 11.16
C ASP A 207 -18.14 -11.51 10.62
N ILE A 208 -17.78 -10.33 10.11
CA ILE A 208 -18.73 -9.41 9.45
C ILE A 208 -19.33 -10.06 8.19
N LEU A 209 -18.53 -10.68 7.34
CA LEU A 209 -19.02 -11.30 6.10
C LEU A 209 -19.88 -12.53 6.33
N ASN A 210 -19.73 -13.21 7.46
CA ASN A 210 -20.58 -14.35 7.86
C ASN A 210 -21.82 -13.92 8.66
N GLY A 211 -21.88 -12.68 9.14
CA GLY A 211 -22.97 -12.11 9.90
C GLY A 211 -24.05 -11.46 9.03
N PRO A 212 -25.03 -10.82 9.65
CA PRO A 212 -26.00 -9.99 8.95
C PRO A 212 -25.31 -8.75 8.37
N ARG A 213 -25.94 -8.16 7.33
CA ARG A 213 -25.46 -6.90 6.74
C ARG A 213 -25.38 -5.82 7.83
N PRO A 214 -24.19 -5.23 8.06
CA PRO A 214 -24.01 -4.27 9.14
C PRO A 214 -24.61 -2.90 8.83
N GLU A 215 -24.75 -2.07 9.86
CA GLU A 215 -25.06 -0.66 9.71
C GLU A 215 -23.90 0.10 9.06
N SER A 216 -24.21 1.22 8.40
CA SER A 216 -23.16 2.10 7.83
C SER A 216 -22.46 2.89 8.94
N SER A 217 -21.18 3.21 8.71
CA SER A 217 -20.53 4.22 9.54
C SER A 217 -21.28 5.56 9.40
N PRO A 218 -21.46 6.31 10.51
CA PRO A 218 -22.15 7.61 10.47
C PRO A 218 -21.53 8.60 9.48
N ASP A 219 -20.21 8.59 9.37
CA ASP A 219 -19.43 9.49 8.51
C ASP A 219 -19.20 8.94 7.10
N CYS A 220 -19.86 7.84 6.72
CA CYS A 220 -19.71 7.28 5.39
C CYS A 220 -20.47 8.11 4.34
N GLU A 221 -19.78 8.99 3.65
CA GLU A 221 -20.33 9.87 2.62
C GLU A 221 -21.13 9.11 1.56
N TYR A 222 -20.63 7.95 1.11
CA TYR A 222 -21.31 7.14 0.11
C TYR A 222 -22.65 6.57 0.61
N CYS A 223 -22.69 6.02 1.82
CA CYS A 223 -23.93 5.52 2.39
C CYS A 223 -24.92 6.65 2.68
N ASN A 224 -24.44 7.79 3.16
CA ASN A 224 -25.26 8.97 3.39
C ASN A 224 -25.86 9.49 2.09
N TRP A 225 -25.07 9.58 1.02
CA TRP A 225 -25.56 9.95 -0.31
C TRP A 225 -26.62 8.97 -0.84
N LEU A 226 -26.37 7.65 -0.73
CA LEU A 226 -27.34 6.64 -1.12
C LEU A 226 -28.68 6.78 -0.37
N ASN A 227 -28.63 6.95 0.94
CA ASN A 227 -29.82 7.12 1.77
C ASN A 227 -30.64 8.35 1.34
N LEU A 228 -29.96 9.44 0.96
CA LEU A 228 -30.62 10.67 0.48
C LEU A 228 -31.27 10.50 -0.91
N THR A 229 -30.65 9.72 -1.79
CA THR A 229 -31.07 9.60 -3.19
C THR A 229 -32.08 8.49 -3.43
N THR A 230 -32.02 7.40 -2.66
CA THR A 230 -32.87 6.22 -2.86
C THR A 230 -33.98 6.07 -1.83
N GLY A 231 -33.96 6.84 -0.74
CA GLY A 231 -34.90 6.70 0.37
C GLY A 231 -34.83 5.33 1.08
N ILE A 232 -33.88 4.49 0.74
CA ILE A 232 -33.66 3.17 1.34
C ILE A 232 -32.71 3.35 2.53
N LYS A 233 -33.25 3.21 3.73
CA LYS A 233 -32.46 3.15 4.97
C LYS A 233 -31.83 1.78 5.16
#